data_b10cad4bd9880ff71f0be0af9036ded3
#
_entry.id   b10cad4bd9880ff71f0be0af9036ded3
#
_cell.length_a   1.000
_cell.length_b   1.000
_cell.length_c   1.000
_cell.angle_alpha   90.00
_cell.angle_beta   90.00
_cell.angle_gamma   90.00
#
_symmetry.space_group_name_H-M   'P 1'
#
loop_
_entity.id
_entity.type
_entity.pdbx_description
1 polymer ?
#
loop_
_entity_poly.entity_id
_entity_poly.type
_entity_poly.pdbx_seq_one_letter_code
_entity_poly.pdbx_strand_id
1 'polypeptide(L)' 'MAIIEGDILTLDEVAVYLKAGKRTVYRLATSGQIPAFKLGGTWRFRRSELDRWIGIQTGKNGEHGARGTGKT' A
#
# COMPACT_ATOMS: atom_id res chain seq x y z
N MET A 1 -10.49 -21.19 -3.59
CA MET A 1 -10.86 -20.66 -3.27
C MET A 1 -10.41 -20.03 -2.14
N ALA A 2 -10.23 -20.46 -1.30
CA ALA A 2 -9.82 -19.95 -0.14
C ALA A 2 -8.72 -19.02 -0.18
N ILE A 3 -8.01 -19.06 -1.08
CA ILE A 3 -6.97 -18.25 -1.18
C ILE A 3 -7.27 -16.86 -1.23
N ILE A 4 -8.41 -16.50 -1.55
CA ILE A 4 -8.75 -15.21 -1.66
C ILE A 4 -8.67 -14.41 -0.45
N GLU A 5 -8.90 -14.99 0.68
CA GLU A 5 -8.91 -14.24 1.83
C GLU A 5 -7.62 -13.63 2.12
N GLY A 6 -6.55 -14.12 1.69
CA GLY A 6 -5.29 -13.55 2.00
C GLY A 6 -4.91 -12.43 1.06
N ASP A 7 -5.62 -12.27 -0.02
CA ASP A 7 -5.29 -11.29 -1.03
C ASP A 7 -5.95 -9.93 -0.80
N ILE A 8 -7.05 -9.90 -0.11
CA ILE A 8 -7.78 -8.64 0.09
C ILE A 8 -7.55 -8.13 1.50
N LEU A 9 -7.13 -6.90 1.59
CA LEU A 9 -6.82 -6.29 2.88
C LEU A 9 -7.70 -5.10 3.16
N THR A 10 -7.97 -4.88 4.43
CA THR A 10 -8.73 -3.70 4.83
C THR A 10 -7.73 -2.56 5.02
N LEU A 11 -8.23 -1.38 5.21
CA LEU A 11 -7.38 -0.21 5.41
C LEU A 11 -6.56 -0.40 6.69
N ASP A 12 -7.15 -0.94 7.74
CA ASP A 12 -6.44 -1.19 8.97
C ASP A 12 -5.31 -2.18 8.75
N GLU A 13 -5.57 -3.20 7.98
CA GLU A 13 -4.57 -4.23 7.71
C GLU A 13 -3.42 -3.66 6.91
N VAL A 14 -3.73 -2.79 5.96
CA VAL A 14 -2.70 -2.17 5.14
C VAL A 14 -1.84 -1.24 6.00
N ALA A 15 -2.47 -0.54 6.93
CA ALA A 15 -1.73 0.34 7.81
C ALA A 15 -0.70 -0.45 8.61
N VAL A 16 -1.10 -1.61 9.10
CA VAL A 16 -0.19 -2.47 9.84
C VAL A 16 0.89 -3.02 8.92
N TYR A 17 0.47 -3.46 7.74
CA TYR A 17 1.37 -4.06 6.77
C TYR A 17 2.46 -3.08 6.35
N LEU A 18 2.10 -1.83 6.11
CA LEU A 18 3.03 -0.82 5.70
C LEU A 18 3.66 -0.09 6.89
N LYS A 19 3.20 -0.38 8.07
CA LYS A 19 3.64 0.28 9.29
C LYS A 19 3.44 1.78 9.17
N ALA A 20 2.27 2.15 8.71
CA ALA A 20 1.92 3.55 8.53
C ALA A 20 0.66 3.84 9.31
N GLY A 21 0.35 5.10 9.51
CA GLY A 21 -0.87 5.46 10.21
C GLY A 21 -2.07 5.27 9.30
N LYS A 22 -3.22 4.95 9.86
CA LYS A 22 -4.42 4.76 9.10
C LYS A 22 -4.78 6.00 8.30
N ARG A 23 -4.56 7.17 8.88
CA ARG A 23 -4.87 8.41 8.20
C ARG A 23 -4.03 8.55 6.94
N THR A 24 -2.76 8.17 7.00
CA THR A 24 -1.88 8.25 5.86
C THR A 24 -2.38 7.31 4.76
N VAL A 25 -2.74 6.09 5.13
CA VAL A 25 -3.21 5.12 4.15
C VAL A 25 -4.52 5.62 3.52
N TYR A 26 -5.40 6.16 4.33
CA TYR A 26 -6.67 6.68 3.85
C TYR A 26 -6.44 7.80 2.84
N ARG A 27 -5.52 8.69 3.15
CA ARG A 27 -5.22 9.79 2.27
C ARG A 27 -4.63 9.29 0.95
N LEU A 28 -3.75 8.31 1.00
CA LEU A 28 -3.17 7.76 -0.21
C LEU A 28 -4.24 7.08 -1.06
N ALA A 29 -5.18 6.41 -0.41
CA ALA A 29 -6.24 5.74 -1.13
C ALA A 29 -7.18 6.74 -1.79
N THR A 30 -7.57 7.78 -1.06
CA THR A 30 -8.50 8.75 -1.62
C THR A 30 -7.88 9.59 -2.73
N SER A 31 -6.57 9.78 -2.69
CA SER A 31 -5.91 10.56 -3.72
C SER A 31 -5.44 9.69 -4.89
N GLY A 32 -5.68 8.40 -4.82
CA GLY A 32 -5.31 7.53 -5.92
C GLY A 32 -3.83 7.23 -6.03
N GLN A 33 -3.09 7.45 -4.97
CA GLN A 33 -1.66 7.21 -4.99
C GLN A 33 -1.27 5.80 -4.58
N ILE A 34 -2.21 5.01 -4.12
CA ILE A 34 -1.96 3.64 -3.73
C ILE A 34 -3.07 2.80 -4.38
N PRO A 35 -2.76 1.61 -4.87
CA PRO A 35 -3.80 0.79 -5.51
C PRO A 35 -4.85 0.37 -4.49
N ALA A 36 -6.07 0.82 -4.68
CA ALA A 36 -7.16 0.56 -3.77
C ALA A 36 -8.49 0.58 -4.52
N PHE A 37 -9.50 0.00 -3.95
CA PHE A 37 -10.83 0.07 -4.55
C PHE A 37 -11.86 0.19 -3.45
N LYS A 38 -13.01 0.76 -3.79
CA LYS A 38 -14.08 0.92 -2.82
C LYS A 38 -15.03 -0.24 -2.87
N LEU A 39 -15.31 -0.79 -1.72
CA LEU A 39 -16.24 -1.89 -1.67
C LEU A 39 -17.30 -1.49 -0.66
N GLY A 40 -18.48 -1.15 -1.15
CA GLY A 40 -19.55 -0.77 -0.25
C GLY A 40 -19.24 0.40 0.64
N GLY A 41 -18.51 1.34 0.16
CA GLY A 41 -18.19 2.52 0.95
C GLY A 41 -16.93 2.45 1.77
N THR A 42 -16.25 1.32 1.77
CA THR A 42 -15.01 1.23 2.50
C THR A 42 -13.89 0.86 1.55
N TRP A 43 -12.68 1.21 1.92
CA TRP A 43 -11.54 0.92 1.07
C TRP A 43 -11.04 -0.49 1.28
N ARG A 44 -10.65 -1.13 0.18
CA ARG A 44 -10.05 -2.44 0.22
C ARG A 44 -8.85 -2.41 -0.69
N PHE A 45 -7.90 -3.29 -0.44
CA PHE A 45 -6.65 -3.29 -1.18
C PHE A 45 -6.33 -4.72 -1.59
N ARG A 46 -5.74 -4.89 -2.75
CA ARG A 46 -5.34 -6.19 -3.21
C ARG A 46 -3.87 -6.34 -2.88
N ARG A 47 -3.53 -7.34 -2.09
CA ARG A 47 -2.17 -7.52 -1.63
C ARG A 47 -1.16 -7.62 -2.74
N SER A 48 -1.49 -8.35 -3.81
CA SER A 48 -0.57 -8.49 -4.92
C SER A 48 -0.27 -7.16 -5.57
N GLU A 49 -1.27 -6.30 -5.68
CA GLU A 49 -1.06 -5.00 -6.28
C GLU A 49 -0.32 -4.08 -5.32
N LEU A 50 -0.56 -4.25 -4.05
CA LEU A 50 0.09 -3.45 -3.05
C LEU A 50 1.58 -3.79 -3.05
N ASP A 51 1.91 -5.07 -3.14
CA ASP A 51 3.30 -5.51 -3.15
C ASP A 51 4.01 -4.97 -4.39
N ARG A 52 3.33 -4.95 -5.51
CA ARG A 52 3.89 -4.43 -6.71
C ARG A 52 4.15 -2.92 -6.55
N TRP A 53 3.20 -2.22 -5.95
CA TRP A 53 3.33 -0.79 -5.73
C TRP A 53 4.52 -0.51 -4.80
N ILE A 54 4.68 -1.32 -3.76
CA ILE A 54 5.78 -1.17 -2.84
C ILE A 54 7.09 -1.36 -3.59
N GLY A 55 7.13 -2.34 -4.48
CA GLY A 55 8.33 -2.59 -5.25
C GLY A 55 8.70 -1.41 -6.14
N ILE A 56 7.71 -0.79 -6.74
CA ILE A 56 7.96 0.36 -7.59
C ILE A 56 8.46 1.53 -6.77
N GLN A 57 7.86 1.76 -5.60
CA GLN A 57 8.28 2.86 -4.75
C GLN A 57 9.69 2.66 -4.25
N THR A 58 9.99 1.48 -3.77
CA THR A 58 11.30 1.21 -3.23
C THR A 58 12.37 1.13 -4.32
N GLY A 59 12.01 0.61 -5.47
CA GLY A 59 12.94 0.53 -6.55
C GLY A 59 13.32 1.90 -7.03
N LYS A 60 12.32 2.78 -7.11
CA LYS A 60 12.54 4.08 -7.51
C LYS A 60 13.43 4.78 -6.56
N ASN A 61 13.20 4.65 -5.27
CA ASN A 61 14.00 5.27 -4.30
C ASN A 61 15.37 4.66 -4.23
N GLY A 62 15.45 3.40 -4.39
CA GLY A 62 16.68 2.69 -4.32
C GLY A 62 17.64 3.10 -5.37
N GLU A 63 17.11 3.51 -6.49
CA GLU A 63 17.90 3.92 -7.48
C GLU A 63 18.53 5.14 -7.17
N HIS A 64 17.91 5.95 -6.48
CA HIS A 64 18.46 7.11 -6.22
C HIS A 64 19.07 7.07 -5.02
N GLY A 65 18.81 6.61 -4.30
CA GLY A 65 19.26 6.63 -3.16
C GLY A 65 19.82 6.38 -2.71
N ALA A 66 19.73 5.99 -3.04
CA ALA A 66 20.32 5.55 -2.56
C ALA A 66 20.60 6.40 -1.76
N ARG A 67 20.31 6.95 -1.63
CA ARG A 67 20.40 7.56 -0.84
C ARG A 67 20.15 7.65 0.03
N GLY A 68 19.84 7.41 -0.15
CA GLY A 68 19.55 7.24 0.69
C GLY A 68 19.40 7.63 1.27
N THR A 69 19.36 7.80 1.27
CA THR A 69 19.20 7.94 1.96
C THR A 69 18.88 8.18 2.57
N GLY A 70 18.61 8.25 2.41
CA GLY A 70 18.12 8.21 3.09
C GLY A 70 17.67 8.79 3.47
N LYS A 71 17.26 9.08 3.54
CA LYS A 71 16.83 9.46 4.07
C LYS A 71 16.41 9.34 4.42
N THR A 72 16.26 9.27 4.20
CA THR A 72 15.97 9.03 4.63
C THR A 72 15.97 8.94 4.97
#